data_22fa3ff8d09fbfdcb88b1c60087f761e
#
_entry.id   22fa3ff8d09fbfdcb88b1c60087f761e
#
_cell.length_a   1.000
_cell.length_b   1.000
_cell.length_c   1.000
_cell.angle_alpha   90.00
_cell.angle_beta   90.00
_cell.angle_gamma   90.00
#
_symmetry.space_group_name_H-M   'P 1'
#
loop_
_entity.id
_entity.type
_entity.pdbx_description
1 polymer ?
#
loop_
_entity_poly.entity_id
_entity_poly.type
_entity_poly.pdbx_seq_one_letter_code
_entity_poly.pdbx_strand_id
1 'polypeptide(L)'
;MIFSQAAGDRKVRAFSLSSSFLEEFHGKQPNWGPVGYFTFKRTYARELPEGGTEEFWQTCKRVVEGCFQIQKIHCRRMALPWNEAKGQNSAQEMFRRMFDFKFTPPGRGLWMMGTDVVYSRGSAALQNCAFVSTDKLAEDFSGPFTFLMDLSMLGVGVGGDTRGKGAVRIQRPDMSVTPYVVDDSREGWVDLVRTLLESFVGKAQYPRVIDYSPVRGRGAAIS
;
A
#
# COMPACT_ATOMS: atom_id res chain seq x y z
N MET A 1 2.61 -11.94 1.23
CA MET A 1 2.59 -12.43 -0.16
C MET A 1 1.15 -12.72 -0.62
N ILE A 2 0.29 -11.68 -0.82
CA ILE A 2 -1.13 -11.94 -1.17
C ILE A 2 -1.59 -11.21 -2.45
N PHE A 3 -0.84 -10.28 -3.01
CA PHE A 3 -1.26 -9.56 -4.22
C PHE A 3 -0.10 -9.27 -5.19
N SER A 4 0.74 -10.26 -5.49
CA SER A 4 1.49 -10.20 -6.75
C SER A 4 0.48 -10.44 -7.87
N GLN A 5 0.22 -9.45 -8.69
CA GLN A 5 -0.55 -9.62 -9.92
C GLN A 5 0.22 -10.56 -10.83
N ALA A 6 -0.18 -11.83 -10.87
CA ALA A 6 0.19 -12.68 -11.98
C ALA A 6 -0.33 -12.03 -13.28
N ALA A 7 0.48 -12.05 -14.33
CA ALA A 7 0.16 -11.46 -15.66
C ALA A 7 -1.21 -11.89 -16.26
N GLY A 8 -1.89 -12.86 -15.64
CA GLY A 8 -3.24 -13.32 -16.00
C GLY A 8 -4.40 -12.42 -15.56
N ASP A 9 -4.21 -11.57 -14.55
CA ASP A 9 -5.30 -10.76 -13.97
C ASP A 9 -5.66 -9.53 -14.83
N ARG A 10 -4.79 -9.10 -15.75
CA ARG A 10 -5.07 -7.99 -16.67
C ARG A 10 -6.22 -8.24 -17.66
N LYS A 11 -6.66 -9.47 -17.83
CA LYS A 11 -7.75 -9.85 -18.77
C LYS A 11 -9.16 -9.83 -18.16
N VAL A 12 -9.29 -9.50 -16.87
CA VAL A 12 -10.62 -9.32 -16.26
C VAL A 12 -11.13 -7.93 -16.65
N ARG A 13 -12.26 -7.85 -17.34
CA ARG A 13 -12.93 -6.56 -17.57
C ARG A 13 -13.12 -5.89 -16.20
N ALA A 14 -12.56 -4.69 -16.08
CA ALA A 14 -12.61 -3.93 -14.83
C ALA A 14 -14.08 -3.75 -14.39
N PHE A 15 -14.30 -3.76 -13.07
CA PHE A 15 -15.58 -3.35 -12.53
C PHE A 15 -15.70 -1.83 -12.64
N SER A 16 -16.81 -1.35 -13.15
CA SER A 16 -17.11 0.08 -13.26
C SER A 16 -18.56 0.33 -12.92
N LEU A 17 -18.83 1.37 -12.14
CA LEU A 17 -20.18 1.87 -11.92
C LEU A 17 -20.79 2.37 -13.25
N SER A 18 -22.10 2.23 -13.42
CA SER A 18 -22.78 2.69 -14.64
C SER A 18 -22.68 4.21 -14.77
N SER A 19 -22.45 4.69 -16.01
CA SER A 19 -22.33 6.12 -16.28
C SER A 19 -23.58 6.89 -15.91
N SER A 20 -24.76 6.34 -16.22
CA SER A 20 -26.06 6.95 -15.86
C SER A 20 -26.21 7.16 -14.36
N PHE A 21 -25.69 6.24 -13.54
CA PHE A 21 -25.67 6.41 -12.08
C PHE A 21 -24.74 7.54 -11.65
N LEU A 22 -23.54 7.60 -12.23
CA LEU A 22 -22.54 8.60 -11.86
C LEU A 22 -22.95 10.02 -12.24
N GLU A 23 -23.70 10.18 -13.34
CA GLU A 23 -24.24 11.48 -13.76
C GLU A 23 -25.12 12.14 -12.70
N GLU A 24 -25.80 11.34 -11.86
CA GLU A 24 -26.57 11.87 -10.72
C GLU A 24 -25.72 12.70 -9.75
N PHE A 25 -24.41 12.47 -9.71
CA PHE A 25 -23.48 13.06 -8.72
C PHE A 25 -22.52 14.09 -9.33
N HIS A 26 -22.50 14.25 -10.63
CA HIS A 26 -21.68 15.27 -11.31
C HIS A 26 -22.00 16.66 -10.77
N GLY A 27 -20.97 17.39 -10.35
CA GLY A 27 -21.10 18.74 -9.81
C GLY A 27 -21.75 18.84 -8.44
N LYS A 28 -22.19 17.73 -7.85
CA LYS A 28 -22.74 17.72 -6.50
C LYS A 28 -21.64 17.62 -5.45
N GLN A 29 -21.90 18.28 -4.34
CA GLN A 29 -21.08 18.19 -3.14
C GLN A 29 -21.92 17.63 -1.99
N PRO A 30 -21.34 16.79 -1.12
CA PRO A 30 -22.00 16.38 0.09
C PRO A 30 -22.07 17.56 1.09
N ASN A 31 -22.79 17.37 2.17
CA ASN A 31 -22.88 18.39 3.20
C ASN A 31 -21.58 18.47 4.02
N TRP A 32 -20.62 19.23 3.50
CA TRP A 32 -19.34 19.48 4.15
C TRP A 32 -19.54 20.32 5.42
N GLY A 33 -18.85 19.96 6.50
CA GLY A 33 -18.64 20.88 7.61
C GLY A 33 -17.64 22.00 7.25
N PRO A 34 -17.41 22.96 8.15
CA PRO A 34 -16.64 24.20 7.86
C PRO A 34 -15.25 23.97 7.24
N VAL A 35 -14.58 22.90 7.62
CA VAL A 35 -13.23 22.59 7.14
C VAL A 35 -13.15 21.29 6.33
N GLY A 36 -14.28 20.60 6.17
CA GLY A 36 -14.31 19.25 5.58
C GLY A 36 -13.81 19.22 4.15
N TYR A 37 -14.31 20.10 3.29
CA TYR A 37 -13.89 20.18 1.90
C TYR A 37 -12.39 20.47 1.75
N PHE A 38 -11.88 21.43 2.51
CA PHE A 38 -10.45 21.77 2.50
C PHE A 38 -9.59 20.56 2.94
N THR A 39 -9.99 19.89 4.02
CA THR A 39 -9.28 18.70 4.51
C THR A 39 -9.30 17.59 3.47
N PHE A 40 -10.44 17.36 2.82
CA PHE A 40 -10.59 16.37 1.76
C PHE A 40 -9.64 16.68 0.59
N LYS A 41 -9.71 17.90 0.04
CA LYS A 41 -8.88 18.30 -1.11
C LYS A 41 -7.38 18.22 -0.82
N ARG A 42 -6.95 18.63 0.36
CA ARG A 42 -5.54 18.61 0.77
C ARG A 42 -5.00 17.19 1.02
N THR A 43 -5.85 16.27 1.54
CA THR A 43 -5.34 15.04 2.14
C THR A 43 -5.74 13.77 1.38
N TYR A 44 -6.93 13.73 0.79
CA TYR A 44 -7.52 12.49 0.27
C TYR A 44 -7.78 12.50 -1.22
N ALA A 45 -8.02 13.67 -1.81
CA ALA A 45 -8.22 13.80 -3.25
C ALA A 45 -6.92 13.46 -4.00
N ARG A 46 -7.03 12.59 -5.02
CA ARG A 46 -5.90 12.24 -5.88
C ARG A 46 -5.79 13.22 -7.04
N GLU A 47 -4.57 13.40 -7.51
CA GLU A 47 -4.32 14.16 -8.74
C GLU A 47 -4.96 13.46 -9.94
N LEU A 48 -5.53 14.23 -10.84
CA LEU A 48 -6.12 13.77 -12.07
C LEU A 48 -5.11 13.90 -13.22
N PRO A 49 -5.11 12.97 -14.19
CA PRO A 49 -4.18 13.03 -15.33
C PRO A 49 -4.27 14.34 -16.14
N GLU A 50 -5.45 14.94 -16.20
CA GLU A 50 -5.73 16.20 -16.88
C GLU A 50 -5.37 17.44 -16.05
N GLY A 51 -4.86 17.24 -14.84
CA GLY A 51 -4.55 18.27 -13.85
C GLY A 51 -5.69 18.51 -12.86
N GLY A 52 -5.33 19.14 -11.73
CA GLY A 52 -6.25 19.29 -10.60
C GLY A 52 -6.36 18.03 -9.76
N THR A 53 -7.34 18.00 -8.86
CA THR A 53 -7.56 16.90 -7.93
C THR A 53 -9.01 16.43 -7.97
N GLU A 54 -9.22 15.16 -7.59
CA GLU A 54 -10.55 14.55 -7.52
C GLU A 54 -11.57 15.41 -6.75
N GLU A 55 -12.79 15.48 -7.26
CA GLU A 55 -13.95 15.83 -6.46
C GLU A 55 -14.43 14.62 -5.64
N PHE A 56 -15.23 14.85 -4.60
CA PHE A 56 -15.56 13.77 -3.67
C PHE A 56 -16.31 12.61 -4.33
N TRP A 57 -17.17 12.89 -5.32
CA TRP A 57 -17.84 11.83 -6.08
C TRP A 57 -16.84 10.96 -6.87
N GLN A 58 -15.73 11.54 -7.36
CA GLN A 58 -14.67 10.79 -8.07
C GLN A 58 -13.88 9.91 -7.09
N THR A 59 -13.60 10.41 -5.90
CA THR A 59 -13.00 9.60 -4.83
C THR A 59 -13.93 8.46 -4.43
N CYS A 60 -15.23 8.71 -4.23
CA CYS A 60 -16.21 7.66 -3.95
C CYS A 60 -16.24 6.61 -5.08
N LYS A 61 -16.24 7.05 -6.34
CA LYS A 61 -16.16 6.16 -7.51
C LYS A 61 -14.92 5.27 -7.44
N ARG A 62 -13.74 5.86 -7.31
CA ARG A 62 -12.46 5.13 -7.27
C ARG A 62 -12.43 4.10 -6.14
N VAL A 63 -12.85 4.49 -4.94
CA VAL A 63 -12.86 3.62 -3.76
C VAL A 63 -13.82 2.45 -3.95
N VAL A 64 -15.04 2.73 -4.36
CA VAL A 64 -16.07 1.70 -4.55
C VAL A 64 -15.69 0.75 -5.69
N GLU A 65 -15.30 1.28 -6.83
CA GLU A 65 -14.85 0.45 -7.96
C GLU A 65 -13.64 -0.42 -7.56
N GLY A 66 -12.70 0.13 -6.78
CA GLY A 66 -11.56 -0.61 -6.25
C GLY A 66 -11.97 -1.79 -5.36
N CYS A 67 -12.91 -1.58 -4.44
CA CYS A 67 -13.42 -2.65 -3.58
C CYS A 67 -14.09 -3.78 -4.40
N PHE A 68 -14.95 -3.41 -5.35
CA PHE A 68 -15.68 -4.38 -6.16
C PHE A 68 -14.78 -5.07 -7.20
N GLN A 69 -13.74 -4.37 -7.69
CA GLN A 69 -12.73 -4.98 -8.54
C GLN A 69 -11.97 -6.10 -7.82
N ILE A 70 -11.57 -5.89 -6.57
CA ILE A 70 -10.90 -6.91 -5.75
C ILE A 70 -11.83 -8.13 -5.57
N GLN A 71 -13.11 -7.92 -5.28
CA GLN A 71 -14.09 -9.00 -5.15
C GLN A 71 -14.25 -9.77 -6.47
N LYS A 72 -14.35 -9.06 -7.58
CA LYS A 72 -14.49 -9.66 -8.93
C LYS A 72 -13.27 -10.52 -9.30
N ILE A 73 -12.06 -10.01 -9.02
CA ILE A 73 -10.82 -10.76 -9.20
C ILE A 73 -10.80 -12.00 -8.31
N HIS A 74 -11.20 -11.87 -7.05
CA HIS A 74 -11.27 -13.01 -6.12
C HIS A 74 -12.24 -14.08 -6.60
N CYS A 75 -13.47 -13.70 -7.00
CA CYS A 75 -14.44 -14.65 -7.54
C CYS A 75 -13.85 -15.42 -8.73
N ARG A 76 -13.16 -14.73 -9.64
CA ARG A 76 -12.52 -15.37 -10.78
C ARG A 76 -11.41 -16.34 -10.37
N ARG A 77 -10.53 -15.94 -9.47
CA ARG A 77 -9.43 -16.80 -8.97
C ARG A 77 -9.93 -18.07 -8.31
N MET A 78 -11.04 -17.96 -7.61
CA MET A 78 -11.67 -19.07 -6.89
C MET A 78 -12.70 -19.84 -7.72
N ALA A 79 -12.82 -19.52 -9.02
CA ALA A 79 -13.85 -20.08 -9.91
C ALA A 79 -15.29 -19.93 -9.36
N LEU A 80 -15.54 -18.85 -8.62
CA LEU A 80 -16.85 -18.50 -8.08
C LEU A 80 -17.65 -17.67 -9.09
N PRO A 81 -18.99 -17.79 -9.15
CA PRO A 81 -19.80 -16.99 -10.03
C PRO A 81 -19.79 -15.52 -9.60
N TRP A 82 -19.60 -14.62 -10.57
CA TRP A 82 -19.78 -13.17 -10.38
C TRP A 82 -21.11 -12.75 -11.00
N ASN A 83 -21.98 -12.12 -10.22
CA ASN A 83 -23.24 -11.54 -10.68
C ASN A 83 -23.09 -10.03 -10.86
N GLU A 84 -23.02 -9.57 -12.10
CA GLU A 84 -22.78 -8.16 -12.42
C GLU A 84 -23.91 -7.25 -11.91
N ALA A 85 -25.19 -7.65 -12.04
CA ALA A 85 -26.33 -6.85 -11.58
C ALA A 85 -26.30 -6.68 -10.06
N LYS A 86 -26.04 -7.78 -9.32
CA LYS A 86 -25.87 -7.70 -7.86
C LYS A 86 -24.68 -6.85 -7.48
N GLY A 87 -23.57 -6.96 -8.21
CA GLY A 87 -22.38 -6.13 -8.02
C GLY A 87 -22.71 -4.66 -8.19
N GLN A 88 -23.38 -4.28 -9.29
CA GLN A 88 -23.80 -2.91 -9.54
C GLN A 88 -24.72 -2.36 -8.44
N ASN A 89 -25.76 -3.10 -8.05
CA ASN A 89 -26.69 -2.64 -7.01
C ASN A 89 -25.99 -2.40 -5.67
N SER A 90 -25.13 -3.33 -5.26
CA SER A 90 -24.37 -3.20 -4.01
C SER A 90 -23.35 -2.07 -4.06
N ALA A 91 -22.69 -1.87 -5.20
CA ALA A 91 -21.72 -0.80 -5.40
C ALA A 91 -22.38 0.58 -5.40
N GLN A 92 -23.52 0.73 -6.07
CA GLN A 92 -24.29 1.97 -6.07
C GLN A 92 -24.80 2.34 -4.68
N GLU A 93 -25.28 1.35 -3.92
CA GLU A 93 -25.69 1.58 -2.53
C GLU A 93 -24.50 1.98 -1.64
N MET A 94 -23.37 1.32 -1.76
CA MET A 94 -22.14 1.68 -1.06
C MET A 94 -21.72 3.12 -1.41
N PHE A 95 -21.77 3.48 -2.70
CA PHE A 95 -21.44 4.82 -3.16
C PHE A 95 -22.34 5.88 -2.53
N ARG A 96 -23.68 5.70 -2.58
CA ARG A 96 -24.63 6.65 -1.99
C ARG A 96 -24.37 6.86 -0.52
N ARG A 97 -24.21 5.78 0.23
CA ARG A 97 -23.94 5.88 1.68
C ARG A 97 -22.64 6.60 1.97
N MET A 98 -21.60 6.37 1.19
CA MET A 98 -20.32 7.03 1.35
C MET A 98 -20.41 8.52 0.97
N PHE A 99 -21.07 8.85 -0.14
CA PHE A 99 -21.28 10.22 -0.58
C PHE A 99 -22.10 11.04 0.43
N ASP A 100 -23.10 10.44 1.05
CA ASP A 100 -23.96 11.06 2.06
C ASP A 100 -23.35 11.05 3.48
N PHE A 101 -22.06 10.67 3.62
CA PHE A 101 -21.40 10.53 4.93
C PHE A 101 -22.11 9.60 5.92
N LYS A 102 -22.89 8.61 5.45
CA LYS A 102 -23.45 7.56 6.30
C LYS A 102 -22.33 6.68 6.89
N PHE A 103 -21.25 6.50 6.15
CA PHE A 103 -19.97 5.98 6.58
C PHE A 103 -18.85 6.50 5.67
N THR A 104 -17.62 6.42 6.16
CA THR A 104 -16.40 6.59 5.34
C THR A 104 -15.44 5.45 5.64
N PRO A 105 -14.66 4.99 4.66
CA PRO A 105 -13.54 4.11 4.99
C PRO A 105 -12.51 4.87 5.83
N PRO A 106 -11.56 4.17 6.48
CA PRO A 106 -10.40 4.82 7.08
C PRO A 106 -9.70 5.75 6.09
N GLY A 107 -9.01 6.79 6.57
CA GLY A 107 -8.36 7.77 5.71
C GLY A 107 -7.49 7.18 4.62
N ARG A 108 -6.76 6.09 4.90
CA ARG A 108 -5.99 5.36 3.89
C ARG A 108 -6.86 4.68 2.84
N GLY A 109 -8.04 4.21 3.20
CA GLY A 109 -9.02 3.70 2.26
C GLY A 109 -9.47 4.78 1.27
N LEU A 110 -9.76 5.99 1.76
CA LEU A 110 -10.08 7.13 0.90
C LEU A 110 -8.91 7.50 -0.02
N TRP A 111 -7.70 7.49 0.50
CA TRP A 111 -6.52 7.93 -0.24
C TRP A 111 -6.02 6.89 -1.24
N MET A 112 -5.96 5.60 -0.86
CA MET A 112 -5.22 4.57 -1.59
C MET A 112 -6.11 3.56 -2.32
N MET A 113 -7.34 3.28 -1.83
CA MET A 113 -8.19 2.26 -2.46
C MET A 113 -8.50 2.62 -3.91
N GLY A 114 -8.37 1.63 -4.79
CA GLY A 114 -8.60 1.79 -6.24
C GLY A 114 -7.43 2.43 -6.99
N THR A 115 -6.27 2.67 -6.35
CA THR A 115 -5.05 3.11 -7.03
C THR A 115 -4.18 1.92 -7.44
N ASP A 116 -3.30 2.15 -8.43
CA ASP A 116 -2.34 1.14 -8.90
C ASP A 116 -1.41 0.64 -7.79
N VAL A 117 -1.12 1.49 -6.80
CA VAL A 117 -0.29 1.12 -5.64
C VAL A 117 -0.88 -0.07 -4.89
N VAL A 118 -2.21 -0.08 -4.66
CA VAL A 118 -2.87 -1.20 -3.97
C VAL A 118 -2.80 -2.49 -4.79
N TYR A 119 -2.90 -2.39 -6.11
CA TYR A 119 -2.84 -3.57 -6.98
C TYR A 119 -1.41 -4.08 -7.21
N SER A 120 -0.42 -3.19 -7.29
CA SER A 120 0.99 -3.53 -7.54
C SER A 120 1.75 -3.87 -6.27
N ARG A 121 1.51 -3.15 -5.16
CA ARG A 121 2.24 -3.28 -3.89
C ARG A 121 1.47 -4.04 -2.81
N GLY A 122 0.21 -4.37 -3.07
CA GLY A 122 -0.67 -5.07 -2.15
C GLY A 122 -1.38 -4.18 -1.14
N SER A 123 -2.20 -4.82 -0.28
CA SER A 123 -3.09 -4.13 0.65
C SER A 123 -2.37 -3.55 1.89
N ALA A 124 -1.07 -3.74 2.06
CA ALA A 124 -0.32 -3.20 3.19
C ALA A 124 -0.47 -1.67 3.31
N ALA A 125 -0.48 -0.96 2.16
CA ALA A 125 -0.69 0.48 2.11
C ALA A 125 -2.05 0.95 2.64
N LEU A 126 -3.03 0.06 2.79
CA LEU A 126 -4.35 0.35 3.38
C LEU A 126 -4.36 0.23 4.90
N GLN A 127 -3.32 -0.35 5.51
CA GLN A 127 -3.20 -0.53 6.95
C GLN A 127 -2.61 0.72 7.60
N ASN A 128 -3.17 1.13 8.73
CA ASN A 128 -2.61 2.23 9.53
C ASN A 128 -1.56 1.74 10.52
N CYS A 129 -1.75 0.52 11.05
CA CYS A 129 -0.92 -0.05 12.10
C CYS A 129 -0.58 -1.49 11.80
N ALA A 130 0.63 -1.90 12.20
CA ALA A 130 1.08 -3.27 12.20
C ALA A 130 1.86 -3.57 13.47
N PHE A 131 2.07 -4.85 13.73
CA PHE A 131 2.85 -5.33 14.85
C PHE A 131 3.74 -6.48 14.38
N VAL A 132 4.97 -6.53 14.87
CA VAL A 132 5.89 -7.65 14.62
C VAL A 132 6.49 -8.12 15.95
N SER A 133 6.50 -9.44 16.14
CA SER A 133 7.16 -10.04 17.29
C SER A 133 8.62 -10.35 16.97
N THR A 134 9.48 -10.20 17.99
CA THR A 134 10.88 -10.61 17.93
C THR A 134 11.12 -12.01 18.51
N ASP A 135 10.08 -12.78 18.82
CA ASP A 135 10.15 -14.11 19.41
C ASP A 135 10.93 -15.13 18.57
N LYS A 136 10.99 -14.92 17.26
CA LYS A 136 11.72 -15.79 16.31
C LYS A 136 13.06 -15.24 15.83
N LEU A 137 13.68 -14.32 16.56
CA LEU A 137 14.97 -13.75 16.18
C LEU A 137 16.08 -14.81 15.98
N ALA A 138 16.03 -15.94 16.66
CA ALA A 138 16.99 -17.03 16.46
C ALA A 138 16.87 -17.67 15.06
N GLU A 139 15.67 -17.69 14.48
CA GLU A 139 15.39 -18.27 13.16
C GLU A 139 15.63 -17.23 12.06
N ASP A 140 15.07 -16.02 12.24
CA ASP A 140 15.14 -14.89 11.31
C ASP A 140 15.52 -13.60 12.04
N PHE A 141 16.84 -13.33 12.11
CA PHE A 141 17.36 -12.18 12.84
C PHE A 141 16.95 -10.85 12.23
N SER A 142 17.03 -10.73 10.91
CA SER A 142 16.72 -9.48 10.20
C SER A 142 15.23 -9.25 9.96
N GLY A 143 14.42 -10.30 9.97
CA GLY A 143 13.01 -10.27 9.59
C GLY A 143 12.17 -9.22 10.31
N PRO A 144 12.13 -9.14 11.64
CA PRO A 144 11.35 -8.12 12.34
C PRO A 144 11.75 -6.69 12.00
N PHE A 145 13.03 -6.42 11.80
CA PHE A 145 13.55 -5.08 11.49
C PHE A 145 13.28 -4.69 10.04
N THR A 146 13.44 -5.63 9.12
CA THR A 146 13.10 -5.41 7.70
C THR A 146 11.60 -5.25 7.50
N PHE A 147 10.78 -6.00 8.23
CA PHE A 147 9.32 -5.80 8.25
C PHE A 147 8.94 -4.41 8.76
N LEU A 148 9.56 -3.96 9.86
CA LEU A 148 9.34 -2.62 10.39
C LEU A 148 9.67 -1.56 9.34
N MET A 149 10.84 -1.64 8.72
CA MET A 149 11.26 -0.67 7.71
C MET A 149 10.35 -0.70 6.49
N ASP A 150 10.07 -1.87 5.96
CA ASP A 150 9.25 -2.07 4.77
C ASP A 150 7.84 -1.46 4.92
N LEU A 151 7.16 -1.75 6.01
CA LEU A 151 5.84 -1.20 6.28
C LEU A 151 5.87 0.28 6.65
N SER A 152 6.92 0.75 7.36
CA SER A 152 7.07 2.17 7.68
C SER A 152 7.24 3.02 6.41
N MET A 153 7.94 2.53 5.39
CA MET A 153 8.06 3.18 4.08
C MET A 153 6.73 3.27 3.33
N LEU A 154 5.77 2.39 3.62
CA LEU A 154 4.37 2.50 3.18
C LEU A 154 3.54 3.42 4.09
N GLY A 155 4.18 4.02 5.11
CA GLY A 155 3.55 4.92 6.08
C GLY A 155 2.73 4.20 7.15
N VAL A 156 2.93 2.91 7.37
CA VAL A 156 2.29 2.13 8.44
C VAL A 156 3.03 2.38 9.75
N GLY A 157 2.32 2.64 10.84
CA GLY A 157 2.89 2.66 12.18
C GLY A 157 3.15 1.24 12.65
N VAL A 158 4.42 0.85 12.85
CA VAL A 158 4.77 -0.50 13.24
C VAL A 158 5.24 -0.53 14.68
N GLY A 159 4.53 -1.30 15.52
CA GLY A 159 4.96 -1.65 16.87
C GLY A 159 5.69 -2.99 16.90
N GLY A 160 6.43 -3.23 17.98
CA GLY A 160 7.14 -4.50 18.19
C GLY A 160 7.29 -4.83 19.66
N ASP A 161 7.78 -6.02 19.95
CA ASP A 161 8.15 -6.46 21.30
C ASP A 161 9.67 -6.71 21.42
N THR A 162 10.10 -7.11 22.61
CA THR A 162 11.49 -7.45 22.92
C THR A 162 11.66 -8.90 23.37
N ARG A 163 10.76 -9.80 22.96
CA ARG A 163 10.78 -11.22 23.36
C ARG A 163 12.03 -11.94 22.90
N GLY A 164 12.61 -11.51 21.76
CA GLY A 164 13.86 -12.05 21.25
C GLY A 164 15.13 -11.61 21.99
N LYS A 165 15.01 -10.89 23.11
CA LYS A 165 16.18 -10.49 23.91
C LYS A 165 17.00 -11.71 24.32
N GLY A 166 18.29 -11.73 23.93
CA GLY A 166 19.20 -12.81 24.23
C GLY A 166 19.09 -14.05 23.35
N ALA A 167 18.18 -14.08 22.37
CA ALA A 167 18.01 -15.22 21.46
C ALA A 167 19.16 -15.36 20.45
N VAL A 168 19.91 -14.28 20.18
CA VAL A 168 20.96 -14.25 19.18
C VAL A 168 22.24 -13.66 19.75
N ARG A 169 23.38 -14.27 19.43
CA ARG A 169 24.71 -13.73 19.74
C ARG A 169 25.18 -12.85 18.60
N ILE A 170 25.45 -11.60 18.89
CA ILE A 170 26.04 -10.63 17.95
C ILE A 170 27.55 -10.82 17.94
N GLN A 171 28.13 -10.78 16.74
CA GLN A 171 29.57 -10.90 16.50
C GLN A 171 30.07 -9.75 15.62
N ARG A 172 31.39 -9.54 15.62
CA ARG A 172 32.00 -8.59 14.67
C ARG A 172 31.83 -9.14 13.24
N PRO A 173 31.32 -8.34 12.31
CA PRO A 173 31.06 -8.83 10.96
C PRO A 173 32.38 -8.93 10.15
N ASP A 174 32.40 -9.88 9.24
CA ASP A 174 33.38 -9.91 8.15
C ASP A 174 33.09 -8.80 7.16
N MET A 175 34.15 -8.16 6.67
CA MET A 175 34.01 -7.02 5.76
C MET A 175 34.05 -7.44 4.31
N SER A 176 33.08 -7.02 3.51
CA SER A 176 33.11 -7.16 2.06
C SER A 176 34.06 -6.15 1.43
N VAL A 177 34.82 -6.58 0.40
CA VAL A 177 35.63 -5.69 -0.45
C VAL A 177 34.80 -5.11 -1.60
N THR A 178 33.69 -5.78 -1.96
CA THR A 178 32.78 -5.32 -3.02
C THR A 178 31.85 -4.26 -2.47
N PRO A 179 31.70 -3.10 -3.12
CA PRO A 179 30.70 -2.11 -2.75
C PRO A 179 29.30 -2.69 -2.85
N TYR A 180 28.42 -2.30 -1.91
CA TYR A 180 26.99 -2.58 -1.97
C TYR A 180 26.30 -1.43 -2.69
N VAL A 181 25.70 -1.71 -3.83
CA VAL A 181 24.95 -0.72 -4.60
C VAL A 181 23.50 -0.74 -4.15
N VAL A 182 22.98 0.39 -3.68
CA VAL A 182 21.59 0.50 -3.23
C VAL A 182 20.69 0.73 -4.45
N ASP A 183 19.74 -0.19 -4.67
CA ASP A 183 18.73 0.00 -5.68
C ASP A 183 17.75 1.13 -5.26
N ASP A 184 17.36 1.98 -6.21
CA ASP A 184 16.43 3.11 -5.97
C ASP A 184 14.97 2.62 -5.87
N SER A 185 14.74 1.73 -4.93
CA SER A 185 13.45 1.12 -4.64
C SER A 185 13.27 0.91 -3.14
N ARG A 186 12.03 0.75 -2.72
CA ARG A 186 11.70 0.38 -1.34
C ARG A 186 12.40 -0.92 -0.94
N GLU A 187 12.36 -1.88 -1.82
CA GLU A 187 12.97 -3.19 -1.65
C GLU A 187 14.49 -3.09 -1.50
N GLY A 188 15.16 -2.25 -2.28
CA GLY A 188 16.61 -2.03 -2.19
C GLY A 188 17.06 -1.49 -0.83
N TRP A 189 16.29 -0.58 -0.26
CA TRP A 189 16.56 -0.08 1.10
C TRP A 189 16.33 -1.15 2.18
N VAL A 190 15.30 -1.97 2.03
CA VAL A 190 15.03 -3.10 2.94
C VAL A 190 16.14 -4.14 2.87
N ASP A 191 16.63 -4.45 1.67
CA ASP A 191 17.72 -5.40 1.46
C ASP A 191 19.06 -4.88 1.99
N LEU A 192 19.32 -3.57 1.92
CA LEU A 192 20.47 -2.98 2.59
C LEU A 192 20.41 -3.22 4.10
N VAL A 193 19.28 -2.91 4.75
CA VAL A 193 19.10 -3.13 6.18
C VAL A 193 19.26 -4.61 6.53
N ARG A 194 18.70 -5.51 5.73
CA ARG A 194 18.87 -6.95 5.88
C ARG A 194 20.35 -7.33 5.86
N THR A 195 21.08 -6.91 4.85
CA THR A 195 22.51 -7.22 4.66
C THR A 195 23.33 -6.72 5.84
N LEU A 196 23.10 -5.49 6.30
CA LEU A 196 23.78 -4.92 7.44
C LEU A 196 23.53 -5.72 8.73
N LEU A 197 22.29 -6.06 9.01
CA LEU A 197 21.91 -6.81 10.22
C LEU A 197 22.48 -8.23 10.18
N GLU A 198 22.31 -8.94 9.08
CA GLU A 198 22.75 -10.33 8.93
C GLU A 198 24.26 -10.49 8.99
N SER A 199 25.01 -9.44 8.68
CA SER A 199 26.47 -9.45 8.83
C SER A 199 26.91 -9.62 10.29
N PHE A 200 26.15 -9.10 11.25
CA PHE A 200 26.46 -9.23 12.68
C PHE A 200 26.12 -10.61 13.28
N VAL A 201 25.48 -11.47 12.50
CA VAL A 201 25.19 -12.87 12.89
C VAL A 201 25.88 -13.87 11.97
N GLY A 202 26.82 -13.40 11.13
CA GLY A 202 27.63 -14.24 10.26
C GLY A 202 26.92 -14.79 9.02
N LYS A 203 25.74 -14.25 8.68
CA LYS A 203 24.95 -14.66 7.51
C LYS A 203 25.27 -13.84 6.24
N ALA A 204 25.91 -12.69 6.40
CA ALA A 204 26.32 -11.81 5.31
C ALA A 204 27.69 -11.16 5.63
N GLN A 205 28.29 -10.48 4.66
CA GLN A 205 29.43 -9.60 4.88
C GLN A 205 28.97 -8.15 5.00
N TYR A 206 29.59 -7.41 5.92
CA TYR A 206 29.31 -5.99 6.08
C TYR A 206 29.97 -5.20 4.93
N PRO A 207 29.22 -4.42 4.13
CA PRO A 207 29.81 -3.65 3.04
C PRO A 207 30.67 -2.52 3.58
N ARG A 208 31.96 -2.46 3.18
CA ARG A 208 32.86 -1.35 3.52
C ARG A 208 32.44 -0.04 2.86
N VAL A 209 31.86 -0.15 1.67
CA VAL A 209 31.39 0.98 0.87
C VAL A 209 29.94 0.70 0.49
N ILE A 210 29.08 1.69 0.72
CA ILE A 210 27.68 1.66 0.29
C ILE A 210 27.57 2.74 -0.80
N ASP A 211 27.23 2.31 -2.01
CA ASP A 211 27.06 3.16 -3.17
C ASP A 211 25.58 3.56 -3.32
N TYR A 212 25.30 4.83 -3.14
CA TYR A 212 23.97 5.45 -3.27
C TYR A 212 23.81 6.16 -4.63
N SER A 213 24.76 6.04 -5.55
CA SER A 213 24.72 6.76 -6.83
C SER A 213 23.46 6.50 -7.67
N PRO A 214 22.82 5.32 -7.63
CA PRO A 214 21.56 5.09 -8.34
C PRO A 214 20.34 5.75 -7.69
N VAL A 215 20.47 6.16 -6.42
CA VAL A 215 19.33 6.73 -5.67
C VAL A 215 19.00 8.12 -6.21
N ARG A 216 17.72 8.33 -6.56
CA ARG A 216 17.22 9.60 -7.10
C ARG A 216 17.48 10.77 -6.17
N GLY A 217 17.69 11.94 -6.76
CA GLY A 217 17.94 13.18 -6.02
C GLY A 217 16.70 13.69 -5.28
N ARG A 218 16.92 14.57 -4.31
CA ARG A 218 15.84 15.21 -3.55
C ARG A 218 14.85 15.92 -4.48
N GLY A 219 13.57 15.65 -4.30
CA GLY A 219 12.48 16.25 -5.08
C GLY A 219 12.10 15.50 -6.35
N ALA A 220 12.81 14.42 -6.69
CA ALA A 220 12.38 13.54 -7.77
C ALA A 220 11.09 12.81 -7.41
N ALA A 221 10.25 12.57 -8.42
CA ALA A 221 8.99 11.86 -8.22
C ALA A 221 9.23 10.40 -7.78
N ILE A 222 8.39 9.91 -6.88
CA ILE A 222 8.37 8.51 -6.47
C ILE A 222 7.51 7.75 -7.47
N SER A 223 8.12 6.86 -8.22
CA SER A 223 7.44 5.98 -9.21
C SER A 223 6.80 4.77 -8.54
#